data_44556c5c61b3c68edcffd835cdac5f24
#
_entry.id   44556c5c61b3c68edcffd835cdac5f24
#
_cell.length_a   1.000
_cell.length_b   1.000
_cell.length_c   1.000
_cell.angle_alpha   90.00
_cell.angle_beta   90.00
_cell.angle_gamma   90.00
#
_symmetry.space_group_name_H-M   'P 1'
#
loop_
_entity.id
_entity.type
_entity.pdbx_description
1 polymer ?
#
loop_
_entity_poly.entity_id
_entity_poly.type
_entity_poly.pdbx_seq_one_letter_code
_entity_poly.pdbx_strand_id
1 'polypeptide(L)'
;MCIRDRAKIDAEKDLSVALDTNGEVYNFLESVSNKYGIGFWEPGAGIIHQVILENYAFPGGMMIGTDSHTVNAGGLGMIAIGVGGADAVDVMAGMPWELLFPKLIGIKLTGELNGWTSSKDVILKVAGLLSVKGGTGAIIEYFGSGAKNLSCTGKGTICNMGAEIGATTSVFAYDENMAKYLQATGRSEVVELADNYRDYLQADMEVYAEPESYFDQVIEINLSELEPHLNGPFTPDLATPISQMTKVAKKNNWPTKIEVSLIGSCTNSSYEDISRSASIAQQALDKNLSIKSDFTITPGSEQVRYTVDRDGFLGVFEKIGGVVLANACGPCIGQWARHSDDPDKKNTIVTSFNRNFAKRNDGNPNTFAFVGSPELVTALAISGDLSFNPMKDTLINDNHEEVMLEPPIGLDLPDNGFEVDNLGYKEPDKNGAKVKVIVDPNSKRLQLLNPFSKWDGNNLCNLRLLIKAKGKCTTDHISMAGPWLKYRGHLDNISDNMLTGAINYFNNKSNLVKNQLTGDYCPVP
;
A
#
# COMPACT_ATOMS: atom_id res chain seq x y z
N MET A 1 5.65 -11.08 -6.84
CA MET A 1 5.81 -11.38 -5.39
C MET A 1 6.76 -10.36 -4.77
N CYS A 2 6.39 -9.78 -3.63
CA CYS A 2 7.23 -8.75 -3.01
C CYS A 2 8.58 -9.31 -2.57
N ILE A 3 9.64 -8.58 -2.84
CA ILE A 3 10.99 -8.86 -2.34
C ILE A 3 10.95 -8.81 -0.80
N ARG A 4 11.51 -9.82 -0.15
CA ARG A 4 11.45 -9.97 1.31
C ARG A 4 12.69 -9.48 2.04
N ASP A 5 13.66 -8.94 1.31
CA ASP A 5 14.88 -8.40 1.89
C ASP A 5 14.80 -6.88 2.04
N ARG A 6 15.72 -6.31 2.79
CA ARG A 6 15.76 -4.88 3.08
C ARG A 6 16.37 -4.13 1.91
N ALA A 7 15.66 -3.11 1.39
CA ALA A 7 16.19 -2.19 0.41
C ALA A 7 17.44 -1.48 0.96
N LYS A 8 18.54 -1.53 0.23
CA LYS A 8 19.84 -1.04 0.69
C LYS A 8 20.55 -0.15 -0.32
N ILE A 9 20.59 -0.56 -1.58
CA ILE A 9 21.55 -0.04 -2.56
C ILE A 9 20.83 0.44 -3.82
N ASP A 10 20.32 -0.48 -4.61
CA ASP A 10 19.61 -0.25 -5.88
C ASP A 10 18.76 -1.47 -6.24
N ALA A 11 17.96 -1.33 -7.30
CA ALA A 11 16.99 -2.35 -7.70
C ALA A 11 17.63 -3.71 -8.01
N GLU A 12 18.72 -3.73 -8.77
CA GLU A 12 19.36 -4.96 -9.26
C GLU A 12 20.04 -5.72 -8.11
N LYS A 13 20.82 -5.01 -7.31
CA LYS A 13 21.54 -5.61 -6.17
C LYS A 13 20.59 -6.10 -5.08
N ASP A 14 19.57 -5.32 -4.76
CA ASP A 14 18.59 -5.70 -3.74
C ASP A 14 17.78 -6.92 -4.20
N LEU A 15 17.44 -7.02 -5.49
CA LEU A 15 16.78 -8.20 -6.05
C LEU A 15 17.69 -9.44 -6.01
N SER A 16 18.96 -9.32 -6.39
CA SER A 16 19.92 -10.42 -6.33
C SER A 16 20.08 -10.97 -4.91
N VAL A 17 20.28 -10.09 -3.93
CA VAL A 17 20.37 -10.47 -2.51
C VAL A 17 19.08 -11.14 -2.03
N ALA A 18 17.91 -10.65 -2.46
CA ALA A 18 16.63 -11.24 -2.07
C ALA A 18 16.46 -12.66 -2.64
N LEU A 19 16.87 -12.90 -3.88
CA LEU A 19 16.83 -14.21 -4.53
C LEU A 19 17.74 -15.21 -3.81
N ASP A 20 18.97 -14.81 -3.46
CA ASP A 20 19.92 -15.65 -2.74
C ASP A 20 19.41 -15.98 -1.32
N THR A 21 18.97 -14.97 -0.58
CA THR A 21 18.56 -15.11 0.83
C THR A 21 17.23 -15.84 0.99
N ASN A 22 16.30 -15.70 0.06
CA ASN A 22 14.93 -16.20 0.18
C ASN A 22 14.57 -17.28 -0.86
N GLY A 23 15.53 -17.80 -1.61
CA GLY A 23 15.32 -18.76 -2.69
C GLY A 23 14.46 -19.97 -2.29
N GLU A 24 14.66 -20.54 -1.10
CA GLU A 24 13.83 -21.66 -0.62
C GLU A 24 12.33 -21.32 -0.55
N VAL A 25 12.01 -20.08 -0.13
CA VAL A 25 10.61 -19.64 -0.04
C VAL A 25 10.01 -19.38 -1.42
N TYR A 26 10.80 -18.85 -2.33
CA TYR A 26 10.35 -18.62 -3.71
C TYR A 26 10.12 -19.94 -4.45
N ASN A 27 11.04 -20.91 -4.31
CA ASN A 27 10.90 -22.24 -4.88
C ASN A 27 9.68 -22.98 -4.29
N PHE A 28 9.43 -22.85 -3.00
CA PHE A 28 8.24 -23.40 -2.36
C PHE A 28 6.96 -22.80 -2.99
N LEU A 29 6.87 -21.48 -3.08
CA LEU A 29 5.68 -20.81 -3.61
C LEU A 29 5.45 -21.13 -5.08
N GLU A 30 6.50 -21.19 -5.91
CA GLU A 30 6.41 -21.62 -7.30
C GLU A 30 5.92 -23.06 -7.42
N SER A 31 6.47 -23.98 -6.61
CA SER A 31 6.06 -25.38 -6.63
C SER A 31 4.61 -25.60 -6.16
N VAL A 32 4.15 -24.82 -5.17
CA VAL A 32 2.75 -24.83 -4.75
C VAL A 32 1.85 -24.28 -5.84
N SER A 33 2.22 -23.17 -6.45
CA SER A 33 1.47 -22.56 -7.55
C SER A 33 1.32 -23.54 -8.71
N ASN A 34 2.39 -24.16 -9.15
CA ASN A 34 2.37 -25.20 -10.19
C ASN A 34 1.49 -26.39 -9.80
N LYS A 35 1.57 -26.86 -8.55
CA LYS A 35 0.80 -28.01 -8.07
C LYS A 35 -0.71 -27.77 -8.11
N TYR A 36 -1.15 -26.57 -7.74
CA TYR A 36 -2.56 -26.23 -7.60
C TYR A 36 -3.13 -25.44 -8.78
N GLY A 37 -2.37 -25.29 -9.88
CA GLY A 37 -2.85 -24.59 -11.07
C GLY A 37 -2.99 -23.07 -10.87
N ILE A 38 -2.13 -22.48 -10.07
CA ILE A 38 -2.14 -21.05 -9.72
C ILE A 38 -1.05 -20.35 -10.50
N GLY A 39 -1.36 -19.23 -11.15
CA GLY A 39 -0.35 -18.37 -11.79
C GLY A 39 0.66 -17.84 -10.78
N PHE A 40 1.91 -17.75 -11.17
CA PHE A 40 3.00 -17.29 -10.31
C PHE A 40 3.71 -16.08 -10.91
N TRP A 41 3.79 -15.01 -10.12
CA TRP A 41 4.57 -13.84 -10.46
C TRP A 41 5.91 -13.88 -9.71
N GLU A 42 7.00 -13.82 -10.43
CA GLU A 42 8.36 -13.91 -9.90
C GLU A 42 8.69 -12.74 -8.96
N PRO A 43 9.66 -12.91 -8.06
CA PRO A 43 10.21 -11.80 -7.28
C PRO A 43 10.74 -10.70 -8.21
N GLY A 44 10.35 -9.45 -7.93
CA GLY A 44 10.73 -8.30 -8.76
C GLY A 44 9.73 -7.94 -9.86
N ALA A 45 8.80 -8.83 -10.23
CA ALA A 45 7.77 -8.55 -11.23
C ALA A 45 6.91 -7.31 -10.89
N GLY A 46 6.69 -7.05 -9.62
CA GLY A 46 5.96 -5.88 -9.18
C GLY A 46 5.34 -5.99 -7.80
N ILE A 47 4.79 -4.88 -7.36
CA ILE A 47 3.95 -4.80 -6.18
C ILE A 47 2.60 -5.40 -6.53
N ILE A 48 2.11 -6.34 -5.72
CA ILE A 48 0.92 -7.16 -6.01
C ILE A 48 -0.29 -6.34 -6.49
N HIS A 49 -0.57 -5.20 -5.87
CA HIS A 49 -1.77 -4.41 -6.21
C HIS A 49 -1.63 -3.70 -7.56
N GLN A 50 -0.40 -3.33 -7.95
CA GLN A 50 -0.13 -2.79 -9.27
C GLN A 50 -0.26 -3.88 -10.34
N VAL A 51 0.33 -5.05 -10.11
CA VAL A 51 0.20 -6.22 -11.00
C VAL A 51 -1.26 -6.63 -11.17
N ILE A 52 -2.05 -6.60 -10.09
CA ILE A 52 -3.50 -6.90 -10.13
C ILE A 52 -4.25 -5.87 -10.97
N LEU A 53 -3.96 -4.58 -10.80
CA LEU A 53 -4.63 -3.53 -11.56
C LEU A 53 -4.32 -3.64 -13.05
N GLU A 54 -3.08 -3.95 -13.40
CA GLU A 54 -2.59 -4.09 -14.78
C GLU A 54 -3.14 -5.32 -15.51
N ASN A 55 -3.37 -6.44 -14.79
CA ASN A 55 -3.59 -7.74 -15.43
C ASN A 55 -4.92 -8.41 -15.09
N TYR A 56 -5.53 -8.15 -13.93
CA TYR A 56 -6.65 -8.94 -13.43
C TYR A 56 -7.91 -8.16 -13.07
N ALA A 57 -7.76 -6.90 -12.62
CA ALA A 57 -8.92 -6.12 -12.21
C ALA A 57 -9.78 -5.73 -13.42
N PHE A 58 -11.11 -5.78 -13.25
CA PHE A 58 -12.08 -5.41 -14.28
C PHE A 58 -13.37 -4.89 -13.64
N PRO A 59 -14.15 -4.04 -14.33
CA PRO A 59 -15.38 -3.48 -13.80
C PRO A 59 -16.44 -4.54 -13.50
N GLY A 60 -17.12 -4.42 -12.36
CA GLY A 60 -18.19 -5.33 -11.93
C GLY A 60 -17.70 -6.66 -11.38
N GLY A 61 -16.40 -6.89 -11.30
CA GLY A 61 -15.82 -8.09 -10.71
C GLY A 61 -15.81 -8.07 -9.19
N MET A 62 -15.53 -9.24 -8.59
CA MET A 62 -15.29 -9.39 -7.15
C MET A 62 -13.97 -10.12 -6.92
N MET A 63 -13.16 -9.62 -5.98
CA MET A 63 -11.86 -10.21 -5.63
C MET A 63 -11.66 -10.22 -4.14
N ILE A 64 -11.08 -11.29 -3.61
CA ILE A 64 -10.48 -11.30 -2.28
C ILE A 64 -8.96 -11.47 -2.38
N GLY A 65 -8.24 -10.91 -1.44
CA GLY A 65 -6.78 -11.02 -1.38
C GLY A 65 -6.27 -10.97 0.05
N THR A 66 -5.13 -11.60 0.30
CA THR A 66 -4.54 -11.69 1.65
C THR A 66 -3.71 -10.47 2.04
N ASP A 67 -3.98 -9.32 1.42
CA ASP A 67 -3.42 -8.03 1.79
C ASP A 67 -4.53 -6.99 1.93
N SER A 68 -4.39 -6.08 2.90
CA SER A 68 -5.41 -5.06 3.18
C SER A 68 -5.61 -4.07 2.02
N HIS A 69 -4.59 -3.87 1.16
CA HIS A 69 -4.67 -2.97 0.01
C HIS A 69 -5.23 -3.65 -1.27
N THR A 70 -5.79 -4.87 -1.16
CA THR A 70 -6.58 -5.50 -2.23
C THR A 70 -7.66 -4.55 -2.76
N VAL A 71 -8.19 -3.70 -1.91
CA VAL A 71 -9.15 -2.63 -2.23
C VAL A 71 -8.71 -1.69 -3.37
N ASN A 72 -7.42 -1.67 -3.72
CA ASN A 72 -6.87 -0.90 -4.84
C ASN A 72 -7.60 -1.17 -6.17
N ALA A 73 -8.05 -2.41 -6.39
CA ALA A 73 -8.76 -2.80 -7.60
C ALA A 73 -10.14 -2.13 -7.76
N GLY A 74 -10.66 -1.49 -6.70
CA GLY A 74 -11.84 -0.64 -6.78
C GLY A 74 -11.67 0.57 -7.70
N GLY A 75 -10.42 0.95 -8.01
CA GLY A 75 -10.08 1.94 -9.03
C GLY A 75 -10.47 1.54 -10.45
N LEU A 76 -10.71 0.23 -10.69
CA LEU A 76 -11.29 -0.31 -11.92
C LEU A 76 -12.74 -0.82 -11.71
N GLY A 77 -13.46 -0.31 -10.71
CA GLY A 77 -14.87 -0.67 -10.48
C GLY A 77 -15.08 -2.11 -9.96
N MET A 78 -14.08 -2.68 -9.30
CA MET A 78 -14.13 -4.03 -8.74
C MET A 78 -14.44 -3.98 -7.24
N ILE A 79 -15.29 -4.87 -6.74
CA ILE A 79 -15.45 -5.09 -5.30
C ILE A 79 -14.31 -5.96 -4.81
N ALA A 80 -13.26 -5.31 -4.29
CA ALA A 80 -12.03 -5.98 -3.91
C ALA A 80 -11.80 -5.84 -2.40
N ILE A 81 -11.58 -6.96 -1.70
CA ILE A 81 -11.61 -7.01 -0.24
C ILE A 81 -10.36 -7.72 0.29
N GLY A 82 -9.71 -7.10 1.27
CA GLY A 82 -8.61 -7.71 2.01
C GLY A 82 -9.14 -8.67 3.08
N VAL A 83 -8.68 -9.92 3.04
CA VAL A 83 -9.12 -10.99 3.96
C VAL A 83 -7.93 -11.68 4.65
N GLY A 84 -8.21 -12.46 5.68
CA GLY A 84 -7.21 -13.33 6.29
C GLY A 84 -6.80 -14.51 5.39
N GLY A 85 -5.62 -15.08 5.66
CA GLY A 85 -5.14 -16.24 4.88
C GLY A 85 -6.05 -17.46 4.98
N ALA A 86 -6.72 -17.68 6.12
CA ALA A 86 -7.67 -18.77 6.30
C ALA A 86 -8.90 -18.57 5.41
N ASP A 87 -9.48 -17.37 5.39
CA ASP A 87 -10.64 -17.05 4.54
C ASP A 87 -10.32 -17.27 3.05
N ALA A 88 -9.11 -16.85 2.62
CA ALA A 88 -8.67 -17.05 1.25
C ALA A 88 -8.57 -18.54 0.89
N VAL A 89 -8.03 -19.38 1.80
CA VAL A 89 -7.94 -20.83 1.60
C VAL A 89 -9.33 -21.48 1.53
N ASP A 90 -10.25 -21.05 2.39
CA ASP A 90 -11.63 -21.55 2.38
C ASP A 90 -12.31 -21.26 1.03
N VAL A 91 -12.18 -20.04 0.52
CA VAL A 91 -12.71 -19.66 -0.81
C VAL A 91 -12.01 -20.45 -1.93
N MET A 92 -10.69 -20.64 -1.88
CA MET A 92 -9.96 -21.48 -2.85
C MET A 92 -10.42 -22.93 -2.81
N ALA A 93 -10.89 -23.42 -1.67
CA ALA A 93 -11.48 -24.75 -1.50
C ALA A 93 -12.97 -24.81 -1.91
N GLY A 94 -13.55 -23.72 -2.39
CA GLY A 94 -14.96 -23.65 -2.81
C GLY A 94 -15.94 -23.45 -1.66
N MET A 95 -15.48 -23.06 -0.48
CA MET A 95 -16.35 -22.75 0.65
C MET A 95 -16.84 -21.29 0.56
N PRO A 96 -18.06 -21.00 1.02
CA PRO A 96 -18.56 -19.63 1.06
C PRO A 96 -17.79 -18.80 2.08
N TRP A 97 -17.55 -17.54 1.73
CA TRP A 97 -17.06 -16.54 2.66
C TRP A 97 -18.23 -15.68 3.15
N GLU A 98 -18.40 -15.61 4.46
CA GLU A 98 -19.49 -14.87 5.09
C GLU A 98 -19.02 -13.46 5.49
N LEU A 99 -19.77 -12.44 5.08
CA LEU A 99 -19.54 -11.05 5.41
C LEU A 99 -20.80 -10.46 6.06
N LEU A 100 -20.62 -9.78 7.19
CA LEU A 100 -21.69 -8.95 7.73
C LEU A 100 -22.03 -7.85 6.73
N PHE A 101 -23.33 -7.68 6.42
CA PHE A 101 -23.76 -6.67 5.45
C PHE A 101 -23.20 -5.28 5.83
N PRO A 102 -22.36 -4.67 4.96
CA PRO A 102 -21.67 -3.44 5.27
C PRO A 102 -22.59 -2.22 5.16
N LYS A 103 -22.26 -1.17 5.89
CA LYS A 103 -22.81 0.17 5.65
C LYS A 103 -22.34 0.72 4.31
N LEU A 104 -23.06 1.69 3.79
CA LEU A 104 -22.71 2.40 2.57
C LEU A 104 -22.35 3.85 2.91
N ILE A 105 -21.13 4.27 2.56
CA ILE A 105 -20.69 5.67 2.69
C ILE A 105 -20.48 6.22 1.28
N GLY A 106 -21.25 7.24 0.90
CA GLY A 106 -21.12 7.94 -0.35
C GLY A 106 -20.15 9.13 -0.22
N ILE A 107 -19.13 9.20 -1.07
CA ILE A 107 -18.26 10.36 -1.18
C ILE A 107 -18.50 11.03 -2.53
N LYS A 108 -19.19 12.17 -2.49
CA LYS A 108 -19.51 12.98 -3.66
C LYS A 108 -18.35 13.92 -3.98
N LEU A 109 -17.73 13.72 -5.12
CA LEU A 109 -16.66 14.54 -5.64
C LEU A 109 -17.20 15.51 -6.68
N THR A 110 -16.96 16.80 -6.49
CA THR A 110 -17.34 17.88 -7.42
C THR A 110 -16.11 18.67 -7.86
N GLY A 111 -16.21 19.45 -8.93
CA GLY A 111 -15.08 20.22 -9.46
C GLY A 111 -13.98 19.35 -10.07
N GLU A 112 -12.77 19.90 -10.14
CA GLU A 112 -11.60 19.27 -10.78
C GLU A 112 -10.34 19.51 -9.95
N LEU A 113 -9.42 18.54 -9.95
CA LEU A 113 -8.08 18.71 -9.38
C LEU A 113 -7.30 19.73 -10.21
N ASN A 114 -6.53 20.57 -9.55
CA ASN A 114 -5.73 21.58 -10.23
C ASN A 114 -4.39 21.85 -9.53
N GLY A 115 -3.44 22.37 -10.29
CA GLY A 115 -2.15 22.79 -9.77
C GLY A 115 -1.39 21.63 -9.09
N TRP A 116 -1.10 21.80 -7.80
CA TRP A 116 -0.33 20.86 -7.00
C TRP A 116 -1.14 19.71 -6.39
N THR A 117 -2.47 19.71 -6.59
CA THR A 117 -3.32 18.64 -6.04
C THR A 117 -3.34 17.40 -6.91
N SER A 118 -3.53 16.26 -6.28
CA SER A 118 -3.63 14.95 -6.90
C SER A 118 -4.71 14.07 -6.26
N SER A 119 -4.97 12.93 -6.83
CA SER A 119 -5.86 11.92 -6.26
C SER A 119 -5.45 11.49 -4.85
N LYS A 120 -4.15 11.55 -4.53
CA LYS A 120 -3.65 11.30 -3.17
C LYS A 120 -4.25 12.26 -2.15
N ASP A 121 -4.36 13.54 -2.49
CA ASP A 121 -4.87 14.56 -1.57
C ASP A 121 -6.35 14.34 -1.25
N VAL A 122 -7.12 13.77 -2.18
CA VAL A 122 -8.52 13.39 -1.94
C VAL A 122 -8.61 12.40 -0.79
N ILE A 123 -7.87 11.31 -0.86
CA ILE A 123 -7.93 10.28 0.20
C ILE A 123 -7.26 10.70 1.50
N LEU A 124 -6.23 11.55 1.44
CA LEU A 124 -5.65 12.15 2.64
C LEU A 124 -6.67 13.04 3.36
N LYS A 125 -7.45 13.81 2.62
CA LYS A 125 -8.58 14.60 3.16
C LYS A 125 -9.66 13.72 3.74
N VAL A 126 -10.06 12.66 3.04
CA VAL A 126 -11.06 11.67 3.50
C VAL A 126 -10.60 11.00 4.79
N ALA A 127 -9.31 10.62 4.88
CA ALA A 127 -8.74 10.05 6.10
C ALA A 127 -8.84 11.01 7.29
N GLY A 128 -8.61 12.30 7.05
CA GLY A 128 -8.79 13.34 8.08
C GLY A 128 -10.24 13.51 8.52
N LEU A 129 -11.22 13.27 7.63
CA LEU A 129 -12.65 13.39 7.95
C LEU A 129 -13.22 12.15 8.66
N LEU A 130 -12.88 10.95 8.19
CA LEU A 130 -13.40 9.67 8.71
C LEU A 130 -12.56 9.09 9.84
N SER A 131 -11.30 9.50 9.99
CA SER A 131 -10.29 8.86 10.83
C SER A 131 -9.99 7.41 10.43
N VAL A 132 -9.04 6.77 11.11
CA VAL A 132 -8.63 5.37 10.87
C VAL A 132 -9.71 4.33 11.17
N LYS A 133 -10.89 4.73 11.63
CA LYS A 133 -11.99 3.83 12.04
C LYS A 133 -13.32 4.15 11.37
N GLY A 134 -13.46 5.29 10.73
CA GLY A 134 -14.77 5.77 10.23
C GLY A 134 -15.36 4.90 9.12
N GLY A 135 -14.52 4.22 8.34
CA GLY A 135 -14.94 3.27 7.31
C GLY A 135 -15.16 1.84 7.80
N THR A 136 -14.98 1.55 9.10
CA THR A 136 -15.06 0.17 9.61
C THR A 136 -16.43 -0.44 9.37
N GLY A 137 -16.45 -1.59 8.66
CA GLY A 137 -17.67 -2.29 8.28
C GLY A 137 -18.49 -1.54 7.22
N ALA A 138 -17.87 -0.67 6.42
CA ALA A 138 -18.51 0.06 5.35
C ALA A 138 -17.86 -0.21 3.99
N ILE A 139 -18.67 -0.10 2.94
CA ILE A 139 -18.24 0.09 1.55
C ILE A 139 -18.26 1.58 1.28
N ILE A 140 -17.20 2.11 0.68
CA ILE A 140 -17.12 3.51 0.30
C ILE A 140 -17.28 3.62 -1.22
N GLU A 141 -18.31 4.31 -1.66
CA GLU A 141 -18.54 4.60 -3.05
C GLU A 141 -18.24 6.06 -3.36
N TYR A 142 -17.36 6.27 -4.35
CA TYR A 142 -17.01 7.60 -4.85
C TYR A 142 -17.82 7.92 -6.11
N PHE A 143 -18.51 9.04 -6.12
CA PHE A 143 -19.38 9.45 -7.22
C PHE A 143 -19.36 10.96 -7.45
N GLY A 144 -20.10 11.43 -8.45
CA GLY A 144 -20.20 12.84 -8.81
C GLY A 144 -19.35 13.22 -10.03
N SER A 145 -19.44 14.47 -10.45
CA SER A 145 -18.73 14.98 -11.64
C SER A 145 -17.22 14.91 -11.48
N GLY A 146 -16.70 15.23 -10.30
CA GLY A 146 -15.27 15.18 -10.01
C GLY A 146 -14.70 13.75 -10.06
N ALA A 147 -15.48 12.72 -9.71
CA ALA A 147 -15.05 11.34 -9.78
C ALA A 147 -14.75 10.88 -11.22
N LYS A 148 -15.51 11.38 -12.20
CA LYS A 148 -15.33 11.07 -13.63
C LYS A 148 -14.05 11.67 -14.22
N ASN A 149 -13.55 12.75 -13.65
CA ASN A 149 -12.36 13.44 -14.14
C ASN A 149 -11.05 12.81 -13.64
N LEU A 150 -11.12 11.92 -12.65
CA LEU A 150 -9.93 11.23 -12.10
C LEU A 150 -9.45 10.14 -13.07
N SER A 151 -8.14 10.00 -13.17
CA SER A 151 -7.50 8.86 -13.87
C SER A 151 -7.84 7.52 -13.20
N CYS A 152 -7.70 6.42 -13.92
CA CYS A 152 -7.87 5.08 -13.36
C CYS A 152 -6.89 4.81 -12.21
N THR A 153 -5.62 5.15 -12.39
CA THR A 153 -4.57 5.00 -11.36
C THR A 153 -4.80 5.89 -10.16
N GLY A 154 -5.30 7.11 -10.37
CA GLY A 154 -5.73 8.01 -9.30
C GLY A 154 -6.91 7.47 -8.49
N LYS A 155 -7.90 6.85 -9.14
CA LYS A 155 -8.98 6.12 -8.45
C LYS A 155 -8.43 4.94 -7.65
N GLY A 156 -7.46 4.21 -8.23
CA GLY A 156 -6.73 3.13 -7.54
C GLY A 156 -6.05 3.64 -6.26
N THR A 157 -5.36 4.79 -6.33
CA THR A 157 -4.74 5.46 -5.16
C THR A 157 -5.76 5.76 -4.06
N ILE A 158 -6.91 6.31 -4.43
CA ILE A 158 -7.99 6.62 -3.48
C ILE A 158 -8.52 5.34 -2.82
N CYS A 159 -8.85 4.33 -3.61
CA CYS A 159 -9.33 3.04 -3.09
C CYS A 159 -8.28 2.35 -2.22
N ASN A 160 -7.00 2.38 -2.61
CA ASN A 160 -5.89 1.77 -1.87
C ASN A 160 -5.87 2.23 -0.41
N MET A 161 -5.94 3.52 -0.16
CA MET A 161 -5.95 4.06 1.20
C MET A 161 -7.31 3.96 1.91
N GLY A 162 -8.33 3.41 1.27
CA GLY A 162 -9.55 2.97 1.96
C GLY A 162 -9.25 1.98 3.09
N ALA A 163 -8.20 1.17 2.95
CA ALA A 163 -7.70 0.30 4.01
C ALA A 163 -7.28 1.07 5.28
N GLU A 164 -6.77 2.30 5.14
CA GLU A 164 -6.28 3.11 6.26
C GLU A 164 -7.41 3.76 7.08
N ILE A 165 -8.58 3.89 6.51
CA ILE A 165 -9.79 4.36 7.20
C ILE A 165 -10.67 3.20 7.67
N GLY A 166 -10.20 1.96 7.50
CA GLY A 166 -10.87 0.74 7.96
C GLY A 166 -12.01 0.26 7.07
N ALA A 167 -12.15 0.78 5.86
CA ALA A 167 -13.19 0.37 4.92
C ALA A 167 -13.07 -1.12 4.53
N THR A 168 -14.21 -1.80 4.41
CA THR A 168 -14.29 -3.15 3.85
C THR A 168 -13.82 -3.17 2.41
N THR A 169 -14.28 -2.20 1.62
CA THR A 169 -13.82 -1.92 0.27
C THR A 169 -14.13 -0.48 -0.12
N SER A 170 -13.55 -0.03 -1.23
CA SER A 170 -13.82 1.26 -1.86
C SER A 170 -14.01 1.04 -3.35
N VAL A 171 -14.92 1.77 -3.99
CA VAL A 171 -15.26 1.54 -5.39
C VAL A 171 -15.62 2.84 -6.11
N PHE A 172 -15.33 2.87 -7.41
CA PHE A 172 -15.82 3.84 -8.39
C PHE A 172 -16.69 3.14 -9.44
N ALA A 173 -17.69 3.84 -9.96
CA ALA A 173 -18.44 3.38 -11.12
C ALA A 173 -17.55 3.34 -12.37
N TYR A 174 -17.84 2.44 -13.30
CA TYR A 174 -17.14 2.33 -14.58
C TYR A 174 -17.27 3.59 -15.43
N ASP A 175 -16.15 4.05 -16.00
CA ASP A 175 -16.09 5.24 -16.84
C ASP A 175 -15.03 5.17 -17.96
N GLU A 176 -14.94 6.25 -18.74
CA GLU A 176 -14.05 6.38 -19.89
C GLU A 176 -12.55 6.27 -19.50
N ASN A 177 -12.15 6.75 -18.34
CA ASN A 177 -10.74 6.68 -17.92
C ASN A 177 -10.35 5.27 -17.51
N MET A 178 -11.29 4.48 -16.97
CA MET A 178 -11.09 3.05 -16.77
C MET A 178 -11.00 2.30 -18.09
N ALA A 179 -11.85 2.64 -19.10
CA ALA A 179 -11.79 2.06 -20.43
C ALA A 179 -10.44 2.32 -21.09
N LYS A 180 -9.93 3.56 -21.05
CA LYS A 180 -8.61 3.92 -21.59
C LYS A 180 -7.49 3.13 -20.94
N TYR A 181 -7.52 2.97 -19.62
CA TYR A 181 -6.51 2.19 -18.88
C TYR A 181 -6.54 0.71 -19.28
N LEU A 182 -7.72 0.12 -19.39
CA LEU A 182 -7.89 -1.27 -19.85
C LEU A 182 -7.35 -1.44 -21.28
N GLN A 183 -7.62 -0.50 -22.18
CA GLN A 183 -7.07 -0.52 -23.55
C GLN A 183 -5.55 -0.42 -23.53
N ALA A 184 -5.00 0.53 -22.78
CA ALA A 184 -3.56 0.74 -22.67
C ALA A 184 -2.81 -0.47 -22.09
N THR A 185 -3.47 -1.26 -21.23
CA THR A 185 -2.95 -2.51 -20.66
C THR A 185 -3.34 -3.75 -21.47
N GLY A 186 -3.74 -3.60 -22.74
CA GLY A 186 -3.98 -4.71 -23.67
C GLY A 186 -5.28 -5.48 -23.45
N ARG A 187 -6.26 -4.92 -22.70
CA ARG A 187 -7.50 -5.60 -22.31
C ARG A 187 -8.74 -5.03 -23.01
N SER A 188 -8.63 -4.79 -24.33
CA SER A 188 -9.72 -4.22 -25.13
C SER A 188 -11.00 -5.08 -25.14
N GLU A 189 -10.87 -6.40 -25.05
CA GLU A 189 -12.03 -7.31 -24.95
C GLU A 189 -12.83 -7.07 -23.64
N VAL A 190 -12.14 -6.73 -22.55
CA VAL A 190 -12.79 -6.35 -21.29
C VAL A 190 -13.54 -5.04 -21.44
N VAL A 191 -12.99 -4.08 -22.19
CA VAL A 191 -13.67 -2.81 -22.48
C VAL A 191 -14.95 -3.03 -23.27
N GLU A 192 -14.89 -3.84 -24.35
CA GLU A 192 -16.09 -4.16 -25.13
C GLU A 192 -17.18 -4.79 -24.27
N LEU A 193 -16.81 -5.73 -23.40
CA LEU A 193 -17.74 -6.34 -22.48
C LEU A 193 -18.32 -5.33 -21.48
N ALA A 194 -17.49 -4.51 -20.86
CA ALA A 194 -17.91 -3.51 -19.89
C ALA A 194 -18.83 -2.45 -20.51
N ASP A 195 -18.54 -2.00 -21.74
CA ASP A 195 -19.38 -1.04 -22.46
C ASP A 195 -20.78 -1.62 -22.79
N ASN A 196 -20.86 -2.92 -23.12
CA ASN A 196 -22.13 -3.59 -23.34
C ASN A 196 -23.01 -3.69 -22.08
N TYR A 197 -22.40 -3.62 -20.90
CA TYR A 197 -23.07 -3.69 -19.61
C TYR A 197 -22.92 -2.42 -18.78
N ARG A 198 -22.57 -1.30 -19.40
CA ARG A 198 -22.27 -0.01 -18.75
C ARG A 198 -23.35 0.43 -17.77
N ASP A 199 -24.63 0.27 -18.10
CA ASP A 199 -25.75 0.68 -17.25
C ASP A 199 -25.82 -0.11 -15.93
N TYR A 200 -25.24 -1.33 -15.90
CA TYR A 200 -25.17 -2.17 -14.70
C TYR A 200 -23.89 -1.96 -13.89
N LEU A 201 -22.95 -1.17 -14.41
CA LEU A 201 -21.66 -0.87 -13.79
C LEU A 201 -21.62 0.53 -13.15
N GLN A 202 -22.78 1.13 -12.96
CA GLN A 202 -23.01 2.41 -12.30
C GLN A 202 -24.16 2.24 -11.31
N ALA A 203 -24.29 3.15 -10.34
CA ALA A 203 -25.50 3.22 -9.54
C ALA A 203 -26.67 3.76 -10.38
N ASP A 204 -27.87 3.41 -9.97
CA ASP A 204 -29.09 3.94 -10.56
C ASP A 204 -29.15 5.47 -10.40
N MET A 205 -29.78 6.16 -11.36
CA MET A 205 -29.79 7.62 -11.43
C MET A 205 -30.35 8.28 -10.17
N GLU A 206 -31.36 7.66 -9.56
CA GLU A 206 -31.99 8.10 -8.31
C GLU A 206 -31.04 8.08 -7.11
N VAL A 207 -30.08 7.14 -7.05
CA VAL A 207 -29.08 7.07 -5.99
C VAL A 207 -28.21 8.31 -5.99
N TYR A 208 -27.82 8.79 -7.17
CA TYR A 208 -27.01 10.01 -7.30
C TYR A 208 -27.81 11.30 -7.19
N ALA A 209 -29.13 11.24 -7.48
CA ALA A 209 -30.03 12.38 -7.32
C ALA A 209 -30.38 12.63 -5.84
N GLU A 210 -30.59 11.59 -5.07
CA GLU A 210 -31.00 11.64 -3.66
C GLU A 210 -30.08 10.74 -2.78
N PRO A 211 -28.76 11.01 -2.73
CA PRO A 211 -27.80 10.10 -2.10
C PRO A 211 -28.07 9.85 -0.61
N GLU A 212 -28.62 10.83 0.11
CA GLU A 212 -28.97 10.68 1.54
C GLU A 212 -30.07 9.63 1.78
N SER A 213 -30.80 9.24 0.75
CA SER A 213 -31.84 8.19 0.85
C SER A 213 -31.27 6.78 0.71
N TYR A 214 -30.05 6.64 0.16
CA TYR A 214 -29.43 5.34 -0.18
C TYR A 214 -28.14 5.06 0.59
N PHE A 215 -27.40 6.08 0.98
CA PHE A 215 -26.18 5.95 1.77
C PHE A 215 -26.45 6.19 3.25
N ASP A 216 -25.78 5.44 4.13
CA ASP A 216 -25.81 5.67 5.58
C ASP A 216 -25.15 7.00 5.96
N GLN A 217 -24.22 7.47 5.14
CA GLN A 217 -23.52 8.75 5.28
C GLN A 217 -23.11 9.27 3.91
N VAL A 218 -23.24 10.59 3.70
CA VAL A 218 -22.74 11.29 2.51
C VAL A 218 -21.71 12.34 2.93
N ILE A 219 -20.59 12.39 2.22
CA ILE A 219 -19.54 13.40 2.38
C ILE A 219 -19.33 14.05 1.01
N GLU A 220 -19.35 15.38 0.96
CA GLU A 220 -19.05 16.13 -0.26
C GLU A 220 -17.67 16.77 -0.19
N ILE A 221 -16.89 16.66 -1.28
CA ILE A 221 -15.56 17.27 -1.43
C ILE A 221 -15.53 17.98 -2.78
N ASN A 222 -15.28 19.28 -2.74
CA ASN A 222 -15.01 20.09 -3.94
C ASN A 222 -13.51 20.00 -4.25
N LEU A 223 -13.16 19.31 -5.34
CA LEU A 223 -11.78 19.12 -5.77
C LEU A 223 -11.09 20.43 -6.14
N SER A 224 -11.85 21.43 -6.64
CA SER A 224 -11.31 22.73 -7.01
C SER A 224 -10.86 23.59 -5.81
N GLU A 225 -11.33 23.25 -4.60
CA GLU A 225 -10.97 23.91 -3.35
C GLU A 225 -9.95 23.10 -2.54
N LEU A 226 -9.59 21.90 -3.02
CA LEU A 226 -8.63 21.05 -2.35
C LEU A 226 -7.22 21.62 -2.52
N GLU A 227 -6.44 21.57 -1.46
CA GLU A 227 -5.01 21.85 -1.50
C GLU A 227 -4.20 20.59 -1.10
N PRO A 228 -2.90 20.51 -1.46
CA PRO A 228 -2.06 19.39 -1.07
C PRO A 228 -2.04 19.18 0.44
N HIS A 229 -2.04 17.92 0.86
CA HIS A 229 -2.04 17.53 2.26
C HIS A 229 -0.79 16.72 2.64
N LEU A 230 -0.34 16.90 3.85
CA LEU A 230 0.59 15.98 4.52
C LEU A 230 -0.08 15.40 5.76
N ASN A 231 -0.26 14.09 5.78
CA ASN A 231 -0.85 13.39 6.90
C ASN A 231 0.23 12.81 7.81
N GLY A 232 0.09 13.03 9.09
CA GLY A 232 1.05 12.56 10.10
C GLY A 232 1.49 13.65 11.07
N PRO A 233 2.47 13.30 11.94
CA PRO A 233 3.17 12.01 12.01
C PRO A 233 2.38 10.94 12.79
N PHE A 234 2.84 9.70 12.73
CA PHE A 234 2.40 8.55 13.54
C PHE A 234 1.00 8.01 13.28
N THR A 235 0.21 8.66 12.45
CA THR A 235 -1.12 8.20 12.03
C THR A 235 -1.48 8.78 10.66
N PRO A 236 -2.13 8.02 9.76
CA PRO A 236 -2.48 8.50 8.42
C PRO A 236 -3.70 9.43 8.39
N ASP A 237 -4.39 9.61 9.51
CA ASP A 237 -5.59 10.45 9.61
C ASP A 237 -5.35 11.84 10.21
N LEU A 238 -4.13 12.15 10.64
CA LEU A 238 -3.77 13.51 11.06
C LEU A 238 -3.48 14.36 9.80
N ALA A 239 -4.53 14.79 9.14
CA ALA A 239 -4.48 15.54 7.89
C ALA A 239 -4.14 17.01 8.12
N THR A 240 -3.07 17.49 7.48
CA THR A 240 -2.65 18.89 7.56
C THR A 240 -2.52 19.45 6.13
N PRO A 241 -3.33 20.45 5.75
CA PRO A 241 -3.13 21.17 4.50
C PRO A 241 -1.75 21.81 4.45
N ILE A 242 -1.11 21.80 3.28
CA ILE A 242 0.26 22.32 3.14
C ILE A 242 0.39 23.79 3.56
N SER A 243 -0.66 24.59 3.36
CA SER A 243 -0.71 25.99 3.79
C SER A 243 -0.62 26.17 5.31
N GLN A 244 -0.95 25.14 6.10
CA GLN A 244 -0.94 25.15 7.56
C GLN A 244 0.28 24.42 8.16
N MET A 245 1.07 23.71 7.36
CA MET A 245 2.14 22.82 7.84
C MET A 245 3.16 23.54 8.69
N THR A 246 3.65 24.71 8.29
CA THR A 246 4.60 25.55 9.05
C THR A 246 4.10 25.85 10.47
N LYS A 247 2.82 26.24 10.58
CA LYS A 247 2.21 26.60 11.86
C LYS A 247 2.03 25.36 12.74
N VAL A 248 1.57 24.25 12.15
CA VAL A 248 1.30 23.00 12.88
C VAL A 248 2.60 22.36 13.35
N ALA A 249 3.64 22.31 12.49
CA ALA A 249 4.95 21.78 12.84
C ALA A 249 5.59 22.55 13.99
N LYS A 250 5.54 23.89 13.94
CA LYS A 250 6.04 24.77 15.01
C LYS A 250 5.30 24.55 16.32
N LYS A 251 3.95 24.48 16.27
CA LYS A 251 3.11 24.26 17.46
C LYS A 251 3.42 22.93 18.17
N ASN A 252 3.73 21.89 17.40
CA ASN A 252 3.97 20.54 17.92
C ASN A 252 5.46 20.20 18.10
N ASN A 253 6.37 21.15 17.86
CA ASN A 253 7.82 20.93 17.90
C ASN A 253 8.27 19.74 17.03
N TRP A 254 7.71 19.60 15.82
CA TRP A 254 8.15 18.60 14.87
C TRP A 254 9.47 19.03 14.23
N PRO A 255 10.42 18.10 14.02
CA PRO A 255 11.63 18.42 13.27
C PRO A 255 11.25 18.71 11.81
N THR A 256 11.64 19.88 11.29
CA THR A 256 11.26 20.28 9.93
C THR A 256 12.29 19.88 8.88
N LYS A 257 13.56 19.67 9.27
CA LYS A 257 14.56 19.15 8.35
C LYS A 257 14.19 17.75 7.91
N ILE A 258 14.03 17.55 6.62
CA ILE A 258 13.73 16.24 6.02
C ILE A 258 15.06 15.51 5.79
N GLU A 259 15.18 14.29 6.32
CA GLU A 259 16.35 13.45 6.11
C GLU A 259 16.17 12.53 4.91
N VAL A 260 14.97 11.97 4.70
CA VAL A 260 14.69 11.07 3.59
C VAL A 260 13.33 11.36 2.98
N SER A 261 13.26 11.30 1.67
CA SER A 261 12.05 11.39 0.85
C SER A 261 11.90 10.12 0.02
N LEU A 262 10.70 9.54 0.02
CA LEU A 262 10.46 8.26 -0.66
C LEU A 262 9.17 8.34 -1.49
N ILE A 263 9.26 8.06 -2.79
CA ILE A 263 8.09 7.90 -3.65
C ILE A 263 7.95 6.45 -4.10
N GLY A 264 6.70 5.98 -4.27
CA GLY A 264 6.40 4.61 -4.64
C GLY A 264 5.41 3.92 -3.71
N SER A 265 5.61 2.66 -3.45
CA SER A 265 4.70 1.69 -2.81
C SER A 265 3.48 1.34 -3.68
N CYS A 266 2.57 0.49 -3.18
CA CYS A 266 1.39 0.12 -3.94
C CYS A 266 0.40 1.27 -4.17
N THR A 267 0.52 2.36 -3.42
CA THR A 267 -0.41 3.48 -3.48
C THR A 267 -0.06 4.46 -4.59
N ASN A 268 1.22 4.81 -4.70
CA ASN A 268 1.69 5.83 -5.63
C ASN A 268 2.98 5.38 -6.33
N SER A 269 2.83 4.49 -7.30
CA SER A 269 3.94 3.95 -8.09
C SER A 269 3.53 3.69 -9.54
N SER A 270 2.41 4.29 -9.97
CA SER A 270 1.91 4.21 -11.35
C SER A 270 2.76 5.05 -12.30
N TYR A 271 2.52 4.88 -13.60
CA TYR A 271 3.12 5.72 -14.62
C TYR A 271 2.81 7.21 -14.40
N GLU A 272 1.56 7.53 -14.05
CA GLU A 272 1.11 8.89 -13.73
C GLU A 272 1.91 9.49 -12.56
N ASP A 273 2.02 8.75 -11.45
CA ASP A 273 2.76 9.19 -10.26
C ASP A 273 4.22 9.51 -10.56
N ILE A 274 4.87 8.63 -11.32
CA ILE A 274 6.28 8.77 -11.72
C ILE A 274 6.45 9.92 -12.71
N SER A 275 5.58 10.03 -13.72
CA SER A 275 5.60 11.10 -14.72
C SER A 275 5.47 12.49 -14.08
N ARG A 276 4.47 12.68 -13.22
CA ARG A 276 4.25 13.93 -12.49
C ARG A 276 5.44 14.28 -11.58
N SER A 277 5.97 13.31 -10.86
CA SER A 277 7.15 13.52 -10.01
C SER A 277 8.41 13.83 -10.81
N ALA A 278 8.61 13.17 -11.96
CA ALA A 278 9.73 13.42 -12.85
C ALA A 278 9.68 14.84 -13.43
N SER A 279 8.48 15.40 -13.66
CA SER A 279 8.35 16.80 -14.12
C SER A 279 8.89 17.79 -13.10
N ILE A 280 8.67 17.55 -11.81
CA ILE A 280 9.23 18.39 -10.73
C ILE A 280 10.74 18.21 -10.62
N ALA A 281 11.22 16.97 -10.73
CA ALA A 281 12.66 16.69 -10.73
C ALA A 281 13.38 17.35 -11.94
N GLN A 282 12.74 17.34 -13.13
CA GLN A 282 13.27 18.02 -14.30
C GLN A 282 13.32 19.55 -14.11
N GLN A 283 12.26 20.14 -13.56
CA GLN A 283 12.28 21.57 -13.23
C GLN A 283 13.44 21.93 -12.27
N ALA A 284 13.73 21.05 -11.31
CA ALA A 284 14.84 21.29 -10.41
C ALA A 284 16.20 21.30 -11.15
N LEU A 285 16.41 20.34 -12.07
CA LEU A 285 17.60 20.33 -12.93
C LEU A 285 17.69 21.61 -13.78
N ASP A 286 16.61 22.00 -14.45
CA ASP A 286 16.55 23.16 -15.32
C ASP A 286 16.79 24.50 -14.58
N LYS A 287 16.39 24.53 -13.29
CA LYS A 287 16.55 25.71 -12.41
C LYS A 287 17.78 25.65 -11.53
N ASN A 288 18.71 24.71 -11.76
CA ASN A 288 19.91 24.47 -10.97
C ASN A 288 19.64 24.31 -9.46
N LEU A 289 18.60 23.53 -9.13
CA LEU A 289 18.29 23.11 -7.78
C LEU A 289 18.84 21.70 -7.53
N SER A 290 19.32 21.45 -6.34
CA SER A 290 19.76 20.13 -5.88
C SER A 290 18.81 19.57 -4.81
N ILE A 291 18.71 18.24 -4.67
CA ILE A 291 17.98 17.63 -3.56
C ILE A 291 18.74 17.83 -2.25
N LYS A 292 17.97 17.98 -1.16
CA LYS A 292 18.50 18.21 0.20
C LYS A 292 18.19 17.10 1.19
N SER A 293 17.53 16.03 0.73
CA SER A 293 17.31 14.82 1.50
C SER A 293 17.69 13.60 0.66
N ASP A 294 17.96 12.46 1.29
CA ASP A 294 18.05 11.21 0.55
C ASP A 294 16.74 10.97 -0.18
N PHE A 295 16.79 10.62 -1.48
CA PHE A 295 15.58 10.48 -2.30
C PHE A 295 15.55 9.11 -2.97
N THR A 296 14.47 8.37 -2.76
CA THR A 296 14.30 7.03 -3.35
C THR A 296 12.99 6.92 -4.13
N ILE A 297 13.05 6.17 -5.22
CA ILE A 297 11.95 5.97 -6.16
C ILE A 297 11.70 4.46 -6.31
N THR A 298 10.45 4.03 -6.17
CA THR A 298 10.06 2.64 -6.38
C THR A 298 8.96 2.54 -7.42
N PRO A 299 9.24 2.10 -8.66
CA PRO A 299 8.21 1.80 -9.66
C PRO A 299 7.29 0.67 -9.18
N GLY A 300 6.05 0.65 -9.66
CA GLY A 300 5.02 -0.27 -9.19
C GLY A 300 5.14 -1.70 -9.72
N SER A 301 5.63 -1.83 -10.94
CA SER A 301 5.77 -3.10 -11.66
C SER A 301 6.89 -3.02 -12.68
N GLU A 302 7.28 -4.15 -13.25
CA GLU A 302 8.21 -4.19 -14.39
C GLU A 302 7.63 -3.47 -15.61
N GLN A 303 6.32 -3.58 -15.85
CA GLN A 303 5.65 -2.85 -16.92
C GLN A 303 5.81 -1.34 -16.75
N VAL A 304 5.55 -0.82 -15.55
CA VAL A 304 5.77 0.61 -15.25
C VAL A 304 7.25 0.95 -15.36
N ARG A 305 8.15 0.15 -14.77
CA ARG A 305 9.59 0.42 -14.74
C ARG A 305 10.17 0.53 -16.17
N TYR A 306 9.89 -0.43 -17.03
CA TYR A 306 10.37 -0.39 -18.41
C TYR A 306 9.80 0.82 -19.17
N THR A 307 8.53 1.13 -18.95
CA THR A 307 7.88 2.26 -19.62
C THR A 307 8.47 3.60 -19.18
N VAL A 308 8.63 3.83 -17.87
CA VAL A 308 9.18 5.09 -17.35
C VAL A 308 10.68 5.24 -17.63
N ASP A 309 11.40 4.12 -17.79
CA ASP A 309 12.81 4.11 -18.23
C ASP A 309 12.91 4.49 -19.70
N ARG A 310 12.12 3.84 -20.60
CA ARG A 310 12.02 4.18 -22.01
C ARG A 310 11.71 5.67 -22.22
N ASP A 311 10.80 6.22 -21.43
CA ASP A 311 10.36 7.62 -21.53
C ASP A 311 11.34 8.59 -20.80
N GLY A 312 12.45 8.06 -20.24
CA GLY A 312 13.56 8.83 -19.70
C GLY A 312 13.37 9.35 -18.27
N PHE A 313 12.27 9.01 -17.59
CA PHE A 313 11.98 9.55 -16.26
C PHE A 313 12.94 9.04 -15.18
N LEU A 314 13.38 7.78 -15.26
CA LEU A 314 14.36 7.26 -14.30
C LEU A 314 15.69 8.00 -14.40
N GLY A 315 16.15 8.31 -15.62
CA GLY A 315 17.35 9.10 -15.83
C GLY A 315 17.26 10.54 -15.28
N VAL A 316 16.06 11.13 -15.20
CA VAL A 316 15.85 12.44 -14.55
C VAL A 316 16.05 12.32 -13.05
N PHE A 317 15.48 11.29 -12.41
CA PHE A 317 15.67 11.07 -10.97
C PHE A 317 17.11 10.77 -10.60
N GLU A 318 17.83 9.97 -11.38
CA GLU A 318 19.25 9.66 -11.17
C GLU A 318 20.12 10.92 -11.28
N LYS A 319 19.86 11.79 -12.27
CA LYS A 319 20.60 13.06 -12.47
C LYS A 319 20.43 14.00 -11.29
N ILE A 320 19.27 14.05 -10.65
CA ILE A 320 19.06 14.89 -9.47
C ILE A 320 19.60 14.24 -8.18
N GLY A 321 20.08 12.99 -8.24
CA GLY A 321 20.63 12.23 -7.11
C GLY A 321 19.66 11.28 -6.44
N GLY A 322 18.54 10.98 -7.07
CA GLY A 322 17.59 9.95 -6.62
C GLY A 322 18.10 8.53 -6.88
N VAL A 323 17.66 7.58 -6.06
CA VAL A 323 18.00 6.15 -6.16
C VAL A 323 16.75 5.36 -6.50
N VAL A 324 16.80 4.62 -7.60
CA VAL A 324 15.71 3.72 -8.00
C VAL A 324 15.85 2.39 -7.28
N LEU A 325 14.82 2.00 -6.54
CA LEU A 325 14.75 0.73 -5.81
C LEU A 325 13.97 -0.33 -6.61
N ALA A 326 14.12 -1.58 -6.20
CA ALA A 326 13.35 -2.69 -6.77
C ALA A 326 11.85 -2.54 -6.54
N ASN A 327 11.05 -3.08 -7.47
CA ASN A 327 9.57 -3.02 -7.46
C ASN A 327 8.99 -3.82 -6.28
N ALA A 328 9.05 -3.27 -5.09
CA ALA A 328 8.66 -3.93 -3.85
C ALA A 328 8.17 -2.94 -2.81
N CYS A 329 7.49 -3.46 -1.79
CA CYS A 329 6.99 -2.64 -0.68
C CYS A 329 8.11 -2.10 0.23
N GLY A 330 9.28 -2.74 0.28
CA GLY A 330 10.50 -2.28 0.95
C GLY A 330 10.29 -1.43 2.21
N PRO A 331 10.69 -0.15 2.17
CA PRO A 331 10.55 0.77 3.31
C PRO A 331 9.11 0.93 3.83
N CYS A 332 8.09 0.80 2.97
CA CYS A 332 6.68 0.93 3.36
C CYS A 332 6.24 -0.11 4.41
N ILE A 333 6.86 -1.28 4.41
CA ILE A 333 6.56 -2.39 5.36
C ILE A 333 7.68 -2.64 6.37
N GLY A 334 8.60 -1.68 6.51
CA GLY A 334 9.72 -1.80 7.46
C GLY A 334 10.86 -2.73 7.00
N GLN A 335 10.88 -3.11 5.74
CA GLN A 335 12.00 -3.82 5.10
C GLN A 335 12.97 -2.79 4.51
N TRP A 336 13.61 -2.04 5.39
CA TRP A 336 14.53 -0.96 5.06
C TRP A 336 15.78 -1.04 5.92
N ALA A 337 16.93 -0.93 5.29
CA ALA A 337 18.21 -0.98 5.99
C ALA A 337 18.71 0.40 6.42
N ARG A 338 17.81 1.32 6.73
CA ARG A 338 18.18 2.61 7.28
C ARG A 338 18.76 2.44 8.68
N HIS A 339 19.98 2.93 8.88
CA HIS A 339 20.63 3.02 10.19
C HIS A 339 20.75 4.50 10.57
N SER A 340 20.37 4.82 11.78
CA SER A 340 20.61 6.16 12.36
C SER A 340 21.85 6.08 13.23
N ASP A 341 22.78 7.02 13.06
CA ASP A 341 23.96 7.15 13.92
C ASP A 341 23.56 7.54 15.36
N ASP A 342 22.40 8.20 15.50
CA ASP A 342 21.80 8.56 16.78
C ASP A 342 20.31 8.17 16.78
N PRO A 343 19.97 6.97 17.30
CA PRO A 343 18.57 6.50 17.35
C PRO A 343 17.64 7.35 18.23
N ASP A 344 18.19 8.12 19.16
CA ASP A 344 17.40 8.96 20.06
C ASP A 344 17.07 10.32 19.45
N LYS A 345 17.75 10.70 18.37
CA LYS A 345 17.50 11.94 17.66
C LYS A 345 16.18 11.87 16.88
N LYS A 346 15.32 12.87 17.10
CA LYS A 346 14.12 13.07 16.29
C LYS A 346 14.52 13.43 14.85
N ASN A 347 13.88 12.76 13.90
CA ASN A 347 14.12 13.00 12.48
C ASN A 347 12.82 12.95 11.69
N THR A 348 12.78 13.56 10.51
CA THR A 348 11.59 13.59 9.63
C THR A 348 11.89 12.88 8.34
N ILE A 349 10.92 12.04 7.92
CA ILE A 349 10.86 11.48 6.58
C ILE A 349 9.50 11.84 5.94
N VAL A 350 9.51 12.03 4.63
CA VAL A 350 8.28 12.24 3.84
C VAL A 350 8.13 11.13 2.82
N THR A 351 6.91 10.62 2.65
CA THR A 351 6.69 9.46 1.80
C THR A 351 5.38 9.59 1.02
N SER A 352 5.28 8.95 -0.14
CA SER A 352 4.01 8.76 -0.82
C SER A 352 3.31 7.45 -0.44
N PHE A 353 3.73 6.82 0.64
CA PHE A 353 3.19 5.55 1.13
C PHE A 353 1.75 5.71 1.66
N ASN A 354 1.24 4.66 2.28
CA ASN A 354 -0.11 4.66 2.85
C ASN A 354 -0.11 4.71 4.39
N ARG A 355 0.94 4.23 5.04
CA ARG A 355 1.03 4.09 6.52
C ARG A 355 2.27 4.77 7.06
N ASN A 356 2.08 5.44 8.20
CA ASN A 356 3.14 6.17 8.90
C ASN A 356 3.08 5.98 10.43
N PHE A 357 2.56 4.86 10.90
CA PHE A 357 2.55 4.53 12.33
C PHE A 357 3.98 4.52 12.89
N ALA A 358 4.10 4.77 14.20
CA ALA A 358 5.38 4.75 14.89
C ALA A 358 6.15 3.45 14.61
N LYS A 359 7.44 3.55 14.31
CA LYS A 359 8.33 2.42 13.97
C LYS A 359 8.02 1.71 12.64
N ARG A 360 7.05 2.18 11.87
CA ARG A 360 6.56 1.46 10.67
C ARG A 360 7.62 1.30 9.60
N ASN A 361 8.39 2.34 9.30
CA ASN A 361 9.28 2.37 8.16
C ASN A 361 10.69 1.83 8.48
N ASP A 362 11.31 2.28 9.56
CA ASP A 362 12.71 1.98 9.92
C ASP A 362 12.89 1.36 11.32
N GLY A 363 11.79 1.10 12.03
CA GLY A 363 11.82 0.56 13.39
C GLY A 363 12.15 1.60 14.48
N ASN A 364 12.47 2.85 14.13
CA ASN A 364 12.82 3.90 15.07
C ASN A 364 11.58 4.66 15.54
N PRO A 365 11.29 4.75 16.86
CA PRO A 365 10.15 5.50 17.38
C PRO A 365 10.29 7.03 17.23
N ASN A 366 11.51 7.52 16.99
CA ASN A 366 11.84 8.93 16.83
C ASN A 366 11.79 9.40 15.37
N THR A 367 11.39 8.54 14.43
CA THR A 367 11.15 8.89 13.03
C THR A 367 9.73 9.43 12.86
N PHE A 368 9.65 10.72 12.54
CA PHE A 368 8.41 11.43 12.24
C PHE A 368 8.11 11.24 10.75
N ALA A 369 7.27 10.27 10.41
CA ALA A 369 6.91 9.95 9.05
C ALA A 369 5.63 10.69 8.64
N PHE A 370 5.69 11.39 7.51
CA PHE A 370 4.56 12.07 6.89
C PHE A 370 4.21 11.43 5.55
N VAL A 371 2.93 11.47 5.20
CA VAL A 371 2.41 10.91 3.95
C VAL A 371 1.82 12.03 3.10
N GLY A 372 2.28 12.15 1.87
CA GLY A 372 1.80 13.11 0.87
C GLY A 372 1.73 12.52 -0.53
N SER A 373 1.38 13.34 -1.51
CA SER A 373 1.45 12.96 -2.92
C SER A 373 2.91 12.84 -3.41
N PRO A 374 3.20 12.02 -4.44
CA PRO A 374 4.56 11.82 -4.93
C PRO A 374 5.23 13.12 -5.38
N GLU A 375 4.49 13.97 -6.10
CA GLU A 375 4.96 15.27 -6.58
C GLU A 375 5.27 16.23 -5.41
N LEU A 376 4.42 16.25 -4.37
CA LEU A 376 4.69 17.04 -3.17
C LEU A 376 5.93 16.51 -2.43
N VAL A 377 6.07 15.19 -2.30
CA VAL A 377 7.25 14.53 -1.70
C VAL A 377 8.51 14.89 -2.48
N THR A 378 8.44 14.94 -3.82
CA THR A 378 9.57 15.35 -4.68
C THR A 378 9.95 16.81 -4.45
N ALA A 379 8.98 17.73 -4.39
CA ALA A 379 9.23 19.14 -4.07
C ALA A 379 9.86 19.31 -2.67
N LEU A 380 9.40 18.53 -1.71
CA LEU A 380 9.94 18.49 -0.35
C LEU A 380 11.35 17.89 -0.29
N ALA A 381 11.69 16.93 -1.17
CA ALA A 381 13.06 16.42 -1.30
C ALA A 381 14.04 17.51 -1.77
N ILE A 382 13.58 18.35 -2.69
CA ILE A 382 14.36 19.49 -3.22
C ILE A 382 14.52 20.57 -2.16
N SER A 383 13.45 20.92 -1.42
CA SER A 383 13.51 21.95 -0.38
C SER A 383 14.28 21.51 0.87
N GLY A 384 14.18 20.23 1.25
CA GLY A 384 14.72 19.66 2.49
C GLY A 384 13.99 20.12 3.77
N ASP A 385 12.86 20.80 3.64
CA ASP A 385 12.12 21.39 4.78
C ASP A 385 10.62 21.03 4.70
N LEU A 386 10.12 20.45 5.78
CA LEU A 386 8.70 20.09 5.95
C LEU A 386 7.76 21.32 5.88
N SER A 387 8.28 22.50 6.17
CA SER A 387 7.53 23.76 6.18
C SER A 387 7.39 24.39 4.79
N PHE A 388 8.06 23.86 3.76
CA PHE A 388 8.01 24.38 2.41
C PHE A 388 6.63 24.19 1.78
N ASN A 389 6.07 25.25 1.24
CA ASN A 389 4.82 25.25 0.50
C ASN A 389 5.08 25.58 -0.98
N PRO A 390 5.08 24.60 -1.90
CA PRO A 390 5.42 24.81 -3.30
C PRO A 390 4.45 25.75 -4.03
N MET A 391 3.26 26.00 -3.46
CA MET A 391 2.28 26.90 -4.08
C MET A 391 2.63 28.39 -3.93
N LYS A 392 3.60 28.74 -3.08
CA LYS A 392 3.91 30.16 -2.79
C LYS A 392 5.36 30.45 -2.42
N ASP A 393 6.11 29.44 -1.95
CA ASP A 393 7.46 29.65 -1.46
C ASP A 393 8.49 29.49 -2.60
N THR A 394 9.57 30.27 -2.55
CA THR A 394 10.70 30.19 -3.46
C THR A 394 11.84 29.35 -2.85
N LEU A 395 12.72 28.87 -3.68
CA LEU A 395 13.95 28.16 -3.33
C LEU A 395 15.15 28.96 -3.84
N ILE A 396 16.28 28.86 -3.14
CA ILE A 396 17.54 29.43 -3.62
C ILE A 396 18.28 28.33 -4.38
N ASN A 397 18.55 28.57 -5.66
CA ASN A 397 19.31 27.68 -6.52
C ASN A 397 20.83 27.78 -6.29
N ASP A 398 21.59 26.92 -6.96
CA ASP A 398 23.06 26.90 -6.83
C ASP A 398 23.74 28.17 -7.40
N ASN A 399 23.02 28.97 -8.20
CA ASN A 399 23.43 30.28 -8.68
C ASN A 399 23.08 31.42 -7.72
N HIS A 400 22.52 31.14 -6.54
CA HIS A 400 22.00 32.10 -5.55
C HIS A 400 20.83 32.95 -6.04
N GLU A 401 20.03 32.41 -6.97
CA GLU A 401 18.82 33.05 -7.48
C GLU A 401 17.58 32.47 -6.78
N GLU A 402 16.58 33.31 -6.53
CA GLU A 402 15.26 32.85 -6.09
C GLU A 402 14.48 32.25 -7.25
N VAL A 403 14.06 31.01 -7.13
CA VAL A 403 13.29 30.28 -8.12
C VAL A 403 12.07 29.63 -7.49
N MET A 404 10.97 29.55 -8.24
CA MET A 404 9.74 28.87 -7.83
C MET A 404 9.54 27.61 -8.68
N LEU A 405 9.06 26.54 -8.04
CA LEU A 405 8.62 25.33 -8.75
C LEU A 405 7.20 25.57 -9.28
N GLU A 406 6.99 25.22 -10.54
CA GLU A 406 5.65 25.24 -11.15
C GLU A 406 4.90 23.95 -10.81
N PRO A 407 3.56 23.96 -10.87
CA PRO A 407 2.76 22.74 -10.68
C PRO A 407 3.24 21.58 -11.56
N PRO A 408 3.14 20.33 -11.05
CA PRO A 408 3.55 19.17 -11.84
C PRO A 408 2.70 19.01 -13.09
N ILE A 409 3.35 18.64 -14.18
CA ILE A 409 2.71 18.17 -15.41
C ILE A 409 3.08 16.69 -15.61
N GLY A 410 2.17 15.90 -16.15
CA GLY A 410 2.40 14.49 -16.39
C GLY A 410 1.24 13.88 -17.17
N LEU A 411 1.46 12.67 -17.62
CA LEU A 411 0.49 11.91 -18.40
C LEU A 411 -0.13 10.81 -17.52
N ASP A 412 -1.43 10.62 -17.65
CA ASP A 412 -2.14 9.52 -16.98
C ASP A 412 -1.69 8.16 -17.53
N LEU A 413 -1.41 8.13 -18.83
CA LEU A 413 -1.00 6.96 -19.60
C LEU A 413 0.15 7.33 -20.54
N PRO A 414 1.05 6.39 -20.87
CA PRO A 414 2.14 6.64 -21.82
C PRO A 414 1.62 6.82 -23.24
N ASP A 415 2.05 7.88 -23.95
CA ASP A 415 1.64 8.18 -25.32
C ASP A 415 1.95 7.04 -26.31
N ASN A 416 3.04 6.31 -26.08
CA ASN A 416 3.48 5.17 -26.91
C ASN A 416 3.02 3.82 -26.37
N GLY A 417 2.01 3.79 -25.48
CA GLY A 417 1.58 2.58 -24.79
C GLY A 417 2.59 2.08 -23.75
N PHE A 418 2.19 1.10 -22.97
CA PHE A 418 3.08 0.45 -22.02
C PHE A 418 4.08 -0.44 -22.73
N GLU A 419 5.31 -0.46 -22.21
CA GLU A 419 6.33 -1.43 -22.63
C GLU A 419 5.96 -2.82 -22.11
N VAL A 420 6.04 -3.82 -22.99
CA VAL A 420 5.69 -5.20 -22.67
C VAL A 420 6.90 -6.07 -22.98
N ASP A 421 7.70 -6.34 -21.98
CA ASP A 421 8.81 -7.29 -22.02
C ASP A 421 8.52 -8.44 -21.04
N ASN A 422 9.52 -9.12 -20.56
CA ASN A 422 9.36 -10.18 -19.57
C ASN A 422 8.83 -9.61 -18.25
N LEU A 423 7.51 -9.69 -18.04
CA LEU A 423 6.84 -9.20 -16.84
C LEU A 423 6.96 -10.13 -15.62
N GLY A 424 7.66 -11.27 -15.76
CA GLY A 424 7.88 -12.23 -14.67
C GLY A 424 6.66 -13.09 -14.32
N TYR A 425 5.70 -13.26 -15.22
CA TYR A 425 4.58 -14.18 -15.06
C TYR A 425 4.95 -15.59 -15.53
N LYS A 426 4.61 -16.60 -14.72
CA LYS A 426 4.74 -18.02 -15.04
C LYS A 426 3.37 -18.68 -14.99
N GLU A 427 3.00 -19.31 -16.09
CA GLU A 427 1.83 -20.17 -16.12
C GLU A 427 2.05 -21.44 -15.28
N PRO A 428 1.01 -21.95 -14.61
CA PRO A 428 1.12 -23.19 -13.86
C PRO A 428 1.29 -24.39 -14.77
N ASP A 429 1.96 -25.44 -14.26
CA ASP A 429 2.11 -26.71 -14.97
C ASP A 429 0.73 -27.35 -15.25
N LYS A 430 0.50 -27.76 -16.50
CA LYS A 430 -0.73 -28.45 -16.94
C LYS A 430 -0.95 -29.78 -16.19
N ASN A 431 0.10 -30.41 -15.66
CA ASN A 431 0.07 -31.67 -14.91
C ASN A 431 0.35 -31.47 -13.42
N GLY A 432 -0.21 -30.43 -12.80
CA GLY A 432 0.03 -30.06 -11.41
C GLY A 432 -0.05 -31.20 -10.39
N ALA A 433 -0.90 -32.21 -10.63
CA ALA A 433 -1.01 -33.38 -9.75
C ALA A 433 0.33 -34.15 -9.59
N LYS A 434 1.22 -34.09 -10.59
CA LYS A 434 2.54 -34.73 -10.54
C LYS A 434 3.62 -33.86 -9.89
N VAL A 435 3.35 -32.59 -9.70
CA VAL A 435 4.30 -31.64 -9.10
C VAL A 435 4.45 -31.93 -7.62
N LYS A 436 5.70 -32.02 -7.16
CA LYS A 436 6.02 -32.13 -5.74
C LYS A 436 6.27 -30.73 -5.18
N VAL A 437 5.64 -30.43 -4.05
CA VAL A 437 5.93 -29.21 -3.29
C VAL A 437 7.34 -29.31 -2.71
N ILE A 438 8.16 -28.30 -2.92
CA ILE A 438 9.56 -28.26 -2.52
C ILE A 438 9.67 -27.64 -1.12
N VAL A 439 9.99 -28.47 -0.12
CA VAL A 439 10.32 -28.03 1.24
C VAL A 439 11.51 -28.86 1.72
N ASP A 440 12.59 -28.18 2.12
CA ASP A 440 13.71 -28.85 2.79
C ASP A 440 13.26 -29.33 4.17
N PRO A 441 13.39 -30.63 4.49
CA PRO A 441 13.04 -31.17 5.81
C PRO A 441 13.77 -30.50 6.98
N ASN A 442 14.94 -29.91 6.74
CA ASN A 442 15.74 -29.19 7.72
C ASN A 442 15.55 -27.68 7.69
N SER A 443 14.61 -27.18 6.88
CA SER A 443 14.34 -25.75 6.81
C SER A 443 13.92 -25.20 8.17
N LYS A 444 14.44 -24.03 8.51
CA LYS A 444 13.99 -23.25 9.67
C LYS A 444 12.87 -22.27 9.33
N ARG A 445 12.55 -22.12 8.04
CA ARG A 445 11.60 -21.13 7.50
C ARG A 445 10.31 -21.74 6.99
N LEU A 446 10.35 -23.01 6.57
CA LEU A 446 9.24 -23.74 5.98
C LEU A 446 9.04 -25.07 6.73
N GLN A 447 7.80 -25.46 6.92
CA GLN A 447 7.43 -26.72 7.56
C GLN A 447 6.24 -27.35 6.85
N LEU A 448 6.34 -28.61 6.46
CA LEU A 448 5.19 -29.39 6.04
C LEU A 448 4.48 -29.92 7.29
N LEU A 449 3.25 -29.48 7.49
CA LEU A 449 2.42 -29.94 8.59
C LEU A 449 1.76 -31.27 8.25
N ASN A 450 1.60 -32.13 9.24
CA ASN A 450 0.67 -33.25 9.12
C ASN A 450 -0.76 -32.71 9.07
N PRO A 451 -1.66 -33.32 8.29
CA PRO A 451 -3.06 -32.95 8.30
C PRO A 451 -3.64 -32.96 9.70
N PHE A 452 -4.39 -31.92 10.06
CA PHE A 452 -5.12 -31.90 11.33
C PHE A 452 -6.16 -33.00 11.38
N SER A 453 -6.40 -33.54 12.57
CA SER A 453 -7.45 -34.52 12.80
C SER A 453 -8.81 -33.91 12.43
N LYS A 454 -9.64 -34.71 11.75
CA LYS A 454 -11.01 -34.31 11.44
C LYS A 454 -11.78 -34.11 12.75
N TRP A 455 -12.64 -33.09 12.80
CA TRP A 455 -13.52 -32.91 13.95
C TRP A 455 -14.42 -34.15 14.12
N ASP A 456 -14.51 -34.64 15.35
CA ASP A 456 -15.24 -35.84 15.73
C ASP A 456 -16.75 -35.61 15.94
N GLY A 457 -17.24 -34.39 15.76
CA GLY A 457 -18.64 -33.99 15.99
C GLY A 457 -18.94 -33.58 17.42
N ASN A 458 -17.97 -33.66 18.34
CA ASN A 458 -18.17 -33.33 19.74
C ASN A 458 -17.64 -31.91 20.06
N ASN A 459 -18.35 -31.19 20.91
CA ASN A 459 -17.89 -29.91 21.41
C ASN A 459 -16.70 -30.09 22.37
N LEU A 460 -15.73 -29.19 22.28
CA LEU A 460 -14.64 -29.12 23.24
C LEU A 460 -15.17 -28.64 24.60
N CYS A 461 -15.00 -29.43 25.65
CA CYS A 461 -15.48 -29.15 26.99
C CYS A 461 -14.30 -28.95 27.97
N ASN A 462 -14.56 -28.22 29.04
CA ASN A 462 -13.61 -28.02 30.14
C ASN A 462 -12.26 -27.41 29.71
N LEU A 463 -12.27 -26.55 28.68
CA LEU A 463 -11.10 -25.83 28.21
C LEU A 463 -10.57 -24.89 29.29
N ARG A 464 -9.25 -24.85 29.44
CA ARG A 464 -8.57 -23.98 30.40
C ARG A 464 -8.18 -22.67 29.73
N LEU A 465 -8.31 -21.57 30.47
CA LEU A 465 -7.90 -20.26 29.98
C LEU A 465 -6.37 -20.14 30.03
N LEU A 466 -5.75 -19.99 28.86
CA LEU A 466 -4.30 -19.78 28.75
C LEU A 466 -3.91 -18.38 29.25
N ILE A 467 -4.55 -17.35 28.73
CA ILE A 467 -4.30 -15.94 29.07
C ILE A 467 -5.57 -15.12 28.94
N LYS A 468 -5.76 -14.13 29.81
CA LYS A 468 -6.72 -13.04 29.64
C LYS A 468 -5.92 -11.77 29.41
N ALA A 469 -5.94 -11.25 28.17
CA ALA A 469 -5.20 -10.04 27.83
C ALA A 469 -5.87 -8.80 28.46
N LYS A 470 -5.04 -7.90 29.01
CA LYS A 470 -5.47 -6.62 29.57
C LYS A 470 -5.35 -5.52 28.53
N GLY A 471 -6.44 -4.77 28.35
CA GLY A 471 -6.48 -3.68 27.40
C GLY A 471 -6.52 -4.14 25.94
N LYS A 472 -5.92 -3.37 25.04
CA LYS A 472 -5.90 -3.64 23.61
C LYS A 472 -4.99 -4.83 23.28
N CYS A 473 -5.49 -5.79 22.53
CA CYS A 473 -4.73 -6.92 21.98
C CYS A 473 -4.85 -6.89 20.46
N THR A 474 -3.77 -6.50 19.79
CA THR A 474 -3.66 -6.44 18.33
C THR A 474 -2.89 -7.63 17.80
N THR A 475 -2.77 -7.74 16.47
CA THR A 475 -1.92 -8.74 15.80
C THR A 475 -0.48 -8.72 16.31
N ASP A 476 0.07 -7.54 16.60
CA ASP A 476 1.44 -7.41 17.14
C ASP A 476 1.59 -7.95 18.58
N HIS A 477 0.50 -8.05 19.33
CA HIS A 477 0.50 -8.68 20.65
C HIS A 477 0.36 -10.19 20.55
N ILE A 478 -0.31 -10.68 19.48
CA ILE A 478 -0.54 -12.12 19.24
C ILE A 478 0.67 -12.74 18.56
N SER A 479 1.18 -12.10 17.51
CA SER A 479 2.36 -12.56 16.76
C SER A 479 3.04 -11.36 16.11
N MET A 480 4.12 -10.90 16.70
CA MET A 480 4.86 -9.72 16.25
C MET A 480 5.44 -9.91 14.84
N ALA A 481 5.46 -8.82 14.08
CA ALA A 481 6.16 -8.72 12.80
C ALA A 481 7.70 -8.60 13.01
N GLY A 482 8.39 -7.96 12.07
CA GLY A 482 9.83 -7.73 12.14
C GLY A 482 10.65 -9.01 11.95
N PRO A 483 11.63 -9.32 12.81
CA PRO A 483 12.51 -10.49 12.66
C PRO A 483 11.79 -11.83 12.61
N TRP A 484 10.58 -11.91 13.17
CA TRP A 484 9.77 -13.14 13.19
C TRP A 484 9.15 -13.48 11.84
N LEU A 485 9.02 -12.52 10.94
CA LEU A 485 8.43 -12.72 9.60
C LEU A 485 9.13 -13.81 8.78
N LYS A 486 10.40 -14.07 9.04
CA LYS A 486 11.15 -15.16 8.39
C LYS A 486 10.58 -16.55 8.70
N TYR A 487 9.88 -16.71 9.82
CA TYR A 487 9.32 -17.99 10.27
C TYR A 487 7.85 -18.20 9.91
N ARG A 488 7.25 -17.32 9.11
CA ARG A 488 5.83 -17.39 8.74
C ARG A 488 5.39 -18.75 8.14
N GLY A 489 6.29 -19.43 7.46
CA GLY A 489 6.05 -20.74 6.86
C GLY A 489 6.42 -21.92 7.76
N HIS A 490 6.82 -21.69 9.01
CA HIS A 490 7.26 -22.72 9.96
C HIS A 490 6.51 -22.57 11.28
N LEU A 491 5.48 -23.39 11.49
CA LEU A 491 4.57 -23.26 12.63
C LEU A 491 5.29 -23.34 13.96
N ASP A 492 6.17 -24.32 14.15
CA ASP A 492 6.86 -24.50 15.42
C ASP A 492 7.76 -23.30 15.76
N ASN A 493 8.52 -22.80 14.79
CA ASN A 493 9.41 -21.66 15.01
C ASN A 493 8.66 -20.33 15.20
N ILE A 494 7.53 -20.12 14.52
CA ILE A 494 6.74 -18.90 14.72
C ILE A 494 5.94 -18.93 16.02
N SER A 495 5.65 -20.11 16.57
CA SER A 495 4.93 -20.25 17.83
C SER A 495 5.69 -19.69 19.03
N ASP A 496 7.02 -19.63 18.97
CA ASP A 496 7.87 -18.96 19.97
C ASP A 496 7.60 -17.46 20.12
N ASN A 497 6.84 -16.88 19.19
CA ASN A 497 6.36 -15.49 19.19
C ASN A 497 4.94 -15.32 19.76
N MET A 498 4.24 -16.42 20.06
CA MET A 498 2.82 -16.39 20.40
C MET A 498 2.56 -15.62 21.70
N LEU A 499 1.73 -14.56 21.60
CA LEU A 499 1.23 -13.75 22.72
C LEU A 499 2.31 -13.11 23.62
N THR A 500 3.58 -13.07 23.15
CA THR A 500 4.69 -12.52 23.95
C THR A 500 4.52 -11.02 24.24
N GLY A 501 3.78 -10.28 23.41
CA GLY A 501 3.45 -8.87 23.63
C GLY A 501 2.17 -8.63 24.44
N ALA A 502 1.35 -9.64 24.70
CA ALA A 502 0.10 -9.50 25.42
C ALA A 502 0.33 -9.33 26.93
N ILE A 503 -0.32 -8.33 27.53
CA ILE A 503 -0.26 -8.11 28.97
C ILE A 503 -1.28 -9.00 29.65
N ASN A 504 -0.84 -9.86 30.56
CA ASN A 504 -1.73 -10.72 31.33
C ASN A 504 -2.51 -9.92 32.36
N TYR A 505 -3.83 -10.01 32.31
CA TYR A 505 -4.76 -9.30 33.20
C TYR A 505 -4.50 -9.58 34.69
N PHE A 506 -4.12 -10.81 35.04
CA PHE A 506 -4.00 -11.23 36.43
C PHE A 506 -2.72 -10.77 37.13
N ASN A 507 -1.64 -10.54 36.38
CA ASN A 507 -0.35 -10.15 36.96
C ASN A 507 0.26 -8.88 36.38
N ASN A 508 -0.40 -8.25 35.39
CA ASN A 508 0.05 -7.04 34.67
C ASN A 508 1.43 -7.18 33.98
N LYS A 509 1.87 -8.40 33.68
CA LYS A 509 3.15 -8.66 33.00
C LYS A 509 2.91 -9.18 31.60
N SER A 510 3.79 -8.83 30.67
CA SER A 510 3.85 -9.43 29.33
C SER A 510 4.61 -10.74 29.37
N ASN A 511 4.29 -11.65 28.45
CA ASN A 511 4.93 -12.94 28.29
C ASN A 511 5.10 -13.75 29.60
N LEU A 512 4.11 -13.67 30.49
CA LEU A 512 4.13 -14.42 31.74
C LEU A 512 2.72 -14.89 32.12
N VAL A 513 2.52 -16.20 32.07
CA VAL A 513 1.23 -16.86 32.39
C VAL A 513 1.43 -17.96 33.40
N LYS A 514 0.35 -18.31 34.09
CA LYS A 514 0.33 -19.46 34.96
C LYS A 514 0.02 -20.71 34.14
N ASN A 515 0.95 -21.65 34.05
CA ASN A 515 0.70 -22.95 33.44
C ASN A 515 -0.38 -23.69 34.25
N GLN A 516 -1.50 -23.98 33.63
CA GLN A 516 -2.66 -24.57 34.29
C GLN A 516 -2.49 -26.05 34.60
N LEU A 517 -1.41 -26.70 34.13
CA LEU A 517 -1.07 -28.09 34.40
C LEU A 517 -0.11 -28.19 35.56
N THR A 518 0.96 -27.39 35.59
CA THR A 518 2.00 -27.44 36.60
C THR A 518 1.77 -26.47 37.76
N GLY A 519 1.05 -25.38 37.52
CA GLY A 519 0.83 -24.29 38.48
C GLY A 519 1.93 -23.24 38.51
N ASP A 520 3.00 -23.41 37.73
CA ASP A 520 4.14 -22.49 37.68
C ASP A 520 3.89 -21.34 36.73
N TYR A 521 4.59 -20.23 36.94
CA TYR A 521 4.61 -19.13 35.98
C TYR A 521 5.73 -19.29 34.96
N CYS A 522 5.37 -19.23 33.68
CA CYS A 522 6.31 -19.40 32.56
C CYS A 522 5.97 -18.43 31.41
N PRO A 523 6.86 -18.28 30.41
CA PRO A 523 6.51 -17.64 29.14
C PRO A 523 5.30 -18.30 28.48
N VAL A 524 4.60 -17.57 27.56
CA VAL A 524 3.40 -18.10 26.90
C VAL A 524 3.73 -19.22 25.91
N PRO A 525 4.76 -19.06 25.00
CA PRO A 525 5.18 -20.10 24.05
C PRO A 525 5.61 -21.40 24.65
#